data_6ee64e4627a2fe73104569ffbfaa0daa
#
_entry.id   6ee64e4627a2fe73104569ffbfaa0daa
#
_cell.length_a   1.000
_cell.length_b   1.000
_cell.length_c   1.000
_cell.angle_alpha   90.00
_cell.angle_beta   90.00
_cell.angle_gamma   90.00
#
_symmetry.space_group_name_H-M   'P 1'
#
loop_
_entity.id
_entity.type
_entity.pdbx_description
1 polymer ?
#
loop_
_entity_poly.entity_id
_entity_poly.type
_entity_poly.pdbx_seq_one_letter_code
_entity_poly.pdbx_strand_id
1 'polypeptide(L)'
;MAKEIIDGAGSSGKLYRLKSRNPIIEFDKLKLYFGEPYTIDLTDADGSIRIIPPHIGDIVDLGEKRFYATLNIFVTNTTAFRLQLWDQGMDWNKLSDFDLFRMLIRSADPEVYNIFLPDIDFGNFREFNKSVEGSKESKKVLYDLENEIEINEQVYYHISQYLRNVFNIFPEEKFTDSKFLKENYISKDRRELKIREEKKAKGQLDEDSNILSFISGCVNHPGFKYKTSELKQVGVFEFWDSVKRLQVYESTTALQRGMYSGFMDTKNIKPEDYNFMKPI
;
A
#
# COMPACT_ATOMS: atom_id res chain seq x y z
N MET A 1 15.31 -12.54 -16.40
CA MET A 1 14.60 -12.47 -15.11
C MET A 1 14.73 -13.80 -14.40
N ALA A 2 15.29 -13.80 -13.20
CA ALA A 2 15.41 -15.03 -12.41
C ALA A 2 14.02 -15.40 -11.86
N LYS A 3 13.58 -16.63 -12.13
CA LYS A 3 12.34 -17.19 -11.58
C LYS A 3 12.66 -17.88 -10.27
N GLU A 4 12.07 -17.44 -9.19
CA GLU A 4 12.16 -18.13 -7.91
C GLU A 4 11.04 -19.16 -7.83
N ILE A 5 11.39 -20.42 -7.56
CA ILE A 5 10.43 -21.52 -7.42
C ILE A 5 10.02 -21.58 -5.96
N ILE A 6 8.74 -21.35 -5.69
CA ILE A 6 8.18 -21.54 -4.35
C ILE A 6 7.47 -22.91 -4.36
N ASP A 7 7.97 -23.84 -3.57
CA ASP A 7 7.29 -25.12 -3.33
C ASP A 7 6.06 -24.86 -2.46
N GLY A 8 4.90 -24.74 -3.07
CA GLY A 8 3.61 -24.69 -2.39
C GLY A 8 3.08 -26.11 -2.17
N ALA A 9 2.76 -26.48 -0.97
CA ALA A 9 2.12 -27.74 -0.63
C ALA A 9 0.71 -27.82 -1.26
N GLY A 10 0.57 -28.61 -2.31
CA GLY A 10 -0.72 -28.91 -2.96
C GLY A 10 -0.52 -29.35 -4.40
N SER A 11 -0.76 -30.62 -4.65
CA SER A 11 -0.73 -31.35 -5.91
C SER A 11 -0.74 -30.53 -7.20
N SER A 12 0.31 -30.73 -8.00
CA SER A 12 0.41 -30.43 -9.44
C SER A 12 0.52 -28.93 -9.83
N GLY A 13 1.63 -28.27 -9.54
CA GLY A 13 1.96 -27.03 -10.20
C GLY A 13 3.00 -26.24 -9.44
N LYS A 14 4.19 -26.11 -10.02
CA LYS A 14 5.20 -25.17 -9.49
C LYS A 14 4.66 -23.75 -9.64
N LEU A 15 4.37 -23.08 -8.53
CA LEU A 15 4.02 -21.67 -8.51
C LEU A 15 5.29 -20.83 -8.77
N TYR A 16 5.31 -20.12 -9.88
CA TYR A 16 6.36 -19.17 -10.19
C TYR A 16 5.94 -17.78 -9.72
N ARG A 17 6.64 -17.21 -8.73
CA ARG A 17 6.54 -15.81 -8.38
C ARG A 17 7.55 -15.02 -9.19
N LEU A 18 7.07 -14.08 -10.00
CA LEU A 18 7.96 -13.08 -10.58
C LEU A 18 8.56 -12.26 -9.43
N LYS A 19 9.87 -12.14 -9.40
CA LYS A 19 10.55 -11.28 -8.42
C LYS A 19 10.02 -9.86 -8.59
N SER A 20 9.64 -9.20 -7.49
CA SER A 20 9.24 -7.79 -7.53
C SER A 20 10.29 -6.96 -8.28
N ARG A 21 9.84 -6.03 -9.12
CA ARG A 21 10.75 -5.10 -9.81
C ARG A 21 11.37 -4.09 -8.87
N ASN A 22 10.69 -3.87 -7.75
CA ASN A 22 11.08 -2.86 -6.78
C ASN A 22 11.94 -3.48 -5.70
N PRO A 23 12.95 -2.75 -5.18
CA PRO A 23 13.72 -3.20 -4.03
C PRO A 23 12.78 -3.38 -2.84
N ILE A 24 13.03 -4.39 -2.02
CA ILE A 24 12.31 -4.58 -0.75
C ILE A 24 13.05 -3.79 0.31
N ILE A 25 12.34 -2.84 0.93
CA ILE A 25 12.87 -2.03 2.03
C ILE A 25 12.23 -2.54 3.31
N GLU A 26 13.06 -2.93 4.27
CA GLU A 26 12.62 -3.33 5.59
C GLU A 26 12.52 -2.13 6.52
N PHE A 27 11.40 -2.00 7.21
CA PHE A 27 11.16 -0.94 8.19
C PHE A 27 11.06 -1.53 9.59
N ASP A 28 11.54 -0.78 10.58
CA ASP A 28 11.39 -1.15 11.99
C ASP A 28 9.90 -1.08 12.38
N LYS A 29 9.30 -2.26 12.59
CA LYS A 29 7.89 -2.39 12.93
C LYS A 29 7.53 -1.76 14.28
N LEU A 30 8.48 -1.71 15.23
CA LEU A 30 8.23 -1.03 16.51
C LEU A 30 8.10 0.48 16.30
N LYS A 31 8.99 1.07 15.52
CA LYS A 31 8.91 2.49 15.18
C LYS A 31 7.62 2.82 14.44
N LEU A 32 7.22 1.98 13.48
CA LEU A 32 5.92 2.11 12.79
C LEU A 32 4.75 2.05 13.76
N TYR A 33 4.79 1.11 14.71
CA TYR A 33 3.72 0.91 15.70
C TYR A 33 3.57 2.12 16.63
N PHE A 34 4.69 2.73 17.05
CA PHE A 34 4.70 3.93 17.88
C PHE A 34 4.56 5.24 17.09
N GLY A 35 4.38 5.17 15.79
CA GLY A 35 4.20 6.36 14.96
C GLY A 35 5.43 7.26 14.87
N GLU A 36 6.64 6.67 15.02
CA GLU A 36 7.87 7.43 14.88
C GLU A 36 8.07 7.88 13.43
N PRO A 37 8.48 9.13 13.18
CA PRO A 37 8.81 9.60 11.84
C PRO A 37 9.93 8.78 11.20
N TYR A 38 9.83 8.54 9.90
CA TYR A 38 10.88 7.93 9.10
C TYR A 38 11.62 9.00 8.30
N THR A 39 12.95 9.01 8.38
CA THR A 39 13.79 9.97 7.67
C THR A 39 14.55 9.28 6.54
N ILE A 40 14.55 9.90 5.37
CA ILE A 40 15.32 9.49 4.19
C ILE A 40 16.44 10.51 4.03
N ASP A 41 17.70 10.07 4.20
CA ASP A 41 18.86 10.91 3.93
C ASP A 41 19.07 11.02 2.42
N LEU A 42 19.24 12.25 1.92
CA LEU A 42 19.49 12.51 0.50
C LEU A 42 20.99 12.43 0.23
N THR A 43 21.38 11.50 -0.65
CA THR A 43 22.81 11.20 -0.91
C THR A 43 23.58 12.31 -1.60
N ASP A 44 22.89 13.20 -2.31
CA ASP A 44 23.54 14.24 -3.16
C ASP A 44 23.33 15.68 -2.61
N ALA A 45 22.68 15.83 -1.43
CA ALA A 45 22.43 17.12 -0.78
C ALA A 45 22.50 16.96 0.75
N ASP A 46 22.91 18.01 1.46
CA ASP A 46 22.87 18.04 2.93
C ASP A 46 21.42 18.12 3.48
N GLY A 47 20.51 17.30 2.92
CA GLY A 47 19.10 17.33 3.23
C GLY A 47 18.53 15.95 3.58
N SER A 48 17.37 15.98 4.20
CA SER A 48 16.60 14.77 4.46
C SER A 48 15.10 15.00 4.24
N ILE A 49 14.39 13.95 3.87
CA ILE A 49 12.93 13.95 3.76
C ILE A 49 12.37 13.19 4.95
N ARG A 50 11.49 13.85 5.71
CA ARG A 50 10.81 13.26 6.86
C ARG A 50 9.41 12.82 6.47
N ILE A 51 9.06 11.56 6.80
CA ILE A 51 7.72 11.01 6.62
C ILE A 51 7.11 10.78 7.98
N ILE A 52 5.94 11.38 8.22
CA ILE A 52 5.19 11.27 9.48
C ILE A 52 4.01 10.32 9.27
N PRO A 53 3.87 9.24 10.08
CA PRO A 53 2.70 8.38 10.01
C PRO A 53 1.43 9.15 10.39
N PRO A 54 0.37 9.14 9.56
CA PRO A 54 -0.89 9.78 9.89
C PRO A 54 -1.65 9.10 11.03
N HIS A 55 -2.59 9.82 11.63
CA HIS A 55 -3.58 9.31 12.57
C HIS A 55 -4.93 9.07 11.89
N ILE A 56 -5.80 8.30 12.51
CA ILE A 56 -7.17 8.09 12.03
C ILE A 56 -7.93 9.43 11.94
N GLY A 57 -7.65 10.37 12.84
CA GLY A 57 -8.22 11.71 12.82
C GLY A 57 -7.96 12.46 11.53
N ASP A 58 -6.75 12.36 10.97
CA ASP A 58 -6.36 13.04 9.73
C ASP A 58 -7.22 12.58 8.54
N ILE A 59 -7.52 11.28 8.48
CA ILE A 59 -8.40 10.71 7.44
C ILE A 59 -9.84 11.22 7.58
N VAL A 60 -10.33 11.28 8.83
CA VAL A 60 -11.70 11.69 9.13
C VAL A 60 -11.88 13.19 8.87
N ASP A 61 -10.95 14.02 9.30
CA ASP A 61 -11.06 15.47 9.26
C ASP A 61 -10.89 16.04 7.84
N LEU A 62 -10.06 15.42 6.99
CA LEU A 62 -9.93 15.77 5.57
C LEU A 62 -10.99 15.09 4.66
N GLY A 63 -11.66 14.08 5.17
CA GLY A 63 -12.58 13.24 4.41
C GLY A 63 -11.88 12.07 3.70
N GLU A 64 -12.40 10.89 3.95
CA GLU A 64 -11.80 9.62 3.51
C GLU A 64 -11.51 9.56 2.01
N LYS A 65 -12.50 9.94 1.17
CA LYS A 65 -12.35 9.88 -0.29
C LYS A 65 -11.21 10.77 -0.80
N ARG A 66 -11.11 11.97 -0.25
CA ARG A 66 -10.07 12.95 -0.59
C ARG A 66 -8.70 12.45 -0.14
N PHE A 67 -8.62 11.94 1.09
CA PHE A 67 -7.39 11.40 1.66
C PHE A 67 -6.86 10.22 0.85
N TYR A 68 -7.68 9.19 0.62
CA TYR A 68 -7.24 8.00 -0.12
C TYR A 68 -7.01 8.25 -1.61
N ALA A 69 -7.67 9.22 -2.23
CA ALA A 69 -7.37 9.61 -3.61
C ALA A 69 -5.94 10.11 -3.75
N THR A 70 -5.49 10.97 -2.83
CA THR A 70 -4.11 11.46 -2.80
C THR A 70 -3.12 10.38 -2.36
N LEU A 71 -3.42 9.65 -1.28
CA LEU A 71 -2.56 8.55 -0.82
C LEU A 71 -2.29 7.53 -1.93
N ASN A 72 -3.32 7.20 -2.72
CA ASN A 72 -3.20 6.23 -3.81
C ASN A 72 -2.12 6.62 -4.83
N ILE A 73 -1.85 7.91 -5.04
CA ILE A 73 -0.78 8.38 -5.94
C ILE A 73 0.60 7.89 -5.45
N PHE A 74 0.79 7.81 -4.14
CA PHE A 74 2.06 7.39 -3.53
C PHE A 74 2.20 5.88 -3.40
N VAL A 75 1.10 5.15 -3.18
CA VAL A 75 1.15 3.72 -2.85
C VAL A 75 0.78 2.79 -4.01
N THR A 76 0.26 3.32 -5.10
CA THR A 76 -0.14 2.53 -6.27
C THR A 76 1.07 2.00 -7.06
N ASN A 77 0.80 1.20 -8.09
CA ASN A 77 1.79 0.73 -9.04
C ASN A 77 1.22 0.72 -10.48
N THR A 78 2.09 0.47 -11.45
CA THR A 78 1.70 0.45 -12.86
C THR A 78 0.71 -0.67 -13.18
N THR A 79 0.73 -1.78 -12.43
CA THR A 79 -0.25 -2.88 -12.60
C THR A 79 -1.67 -2.44 -12.21
N ALA A 80 -1.82 -1.66 -11.12
CA ALA A 80 -3.13 -1.17 -10.70
C ALA A 80 -3.74 -0.18 -11.70
N PHE A 81 -2.89 0.55 -12.43
CA PHE A 81 -3.27 1.51 -13.46
C PHE A 81 -3.23 0.96 -14.89
N ARG A 82 -3.03 -0.35 -15.07
CA ARG A 82 -2.80 -0.97 -16.39
C ARG A 82 -3.92 -0.70 -17.41
N LEU A 83 -5.18 -0.63 -16.98
CA LEU A 83 -6.29 -0.33 -17.87
C LEU A 83 -6.21 1.11 -18.40
N GLN A 84 -6.00 2.09 -17.51
CA GLN A 84 -5.87 3.50 -17.88
C GLN A 84 -4.65 3.75 -18.76
N LEU A 85 -3.51 3.13 -18.41
CA LEU A 85 -2.29 3.21 -19.21
C LEU A 85 -2.48 2.59 -20.60
N TRP A 86 -3.13 1.42 -20.67
CA TRP A 86 -3.42 0.75 -21.94
C TRP A 86 -4.33 1.59 -22.85
N ASP A 87 -5.36 2.22 -22.29
CA ASP A 87 -6.28 3.07 -23.05
C ASP A 87 -5.59 4.34 -23.58
N GLN A 88 -4.48 4.76 -22.95
CA GLN A 88 -3.59 5.83 -23.43
C GLN A 88 -2.48 5.32 -24.36
N GLY A 89 -2.48 4.04 -24.75
CA GLY A 89 -1.47 3.44 -25.61
C GLY A 89 -0.14 3.15 -24.93
N MET A 90 -0.09 3.19 -23.60
CA MET A 90 1.11 2.93 -22.80
C MET A 90 1.11 1.50 -22.25
N ASP A 91 2.25 0.81 -22.39
CA ASP A 91 2.44 -0.54 -21.84
C ASP A 91 2.94 -0.43 -20.40
N TRP A 92 2.09 -0.79 -19.42
CA TRP A 92 2.44 -0.75 -17.99
C TRP A 92 3.67 -1.60 -17.63
N ASN A 93 4.02 -2.59 -18.46
CA ASN A 93 5.23 -3.39 -18.26
C ASN A 93 6.53 -2.61 -18.51
N LYS A 94 6.46 -1.52 -19.27
CA LYS A 94 7.63 -0.73 -19.68
C LYS A 94 7.83 0.51 -18.80
N LEU A 95 6.82 0.85 -18.00
CA LEU A 95 6.88 1.97 -17.08
C LEU A 95 7.34 1.51 -15.70
N SER A 96 8.13 2.32 -15.02
CA SER A 96 8.39 2.15 -13.60
C SER A 96 7.24 2.73 -12.77
N ASP A 97 7.14 2.33 -11.49
CA ASP A 97 6.18 2.95 -10.58
C ASP A 97 6.50 4.43 -10.34
N PHE A 98 7.78 4.79 -10.43
CA PHE A 98 8.21 6.19 -10.37
C PHE A 98 7.78 6.99 -11.60
N ASP A 99 7.78 6.40 -12.80
CA ASP A 99 7.22 7.05 -13.99
C ASP A 99 5.73 7.36 -13.80
N LEU A 100 4.98 6.40 -13.29
CA LEU A 100 3.56 6.59 -12.97
C LEU A 100 3.36 7.68 -11.91
N PHE A 101 4.15 7.65 -10.84
CA PHE A 101 4.11 8.67 -9.78
C PHE A 101 4.32 10.09 -10.35
N ARG A 102 5.35 10.28 -11.19
CA ARG A 102 5.61 11.59 -11.82
C ARG A 102 4.45 12.08 -12.69
N MET A 103 3.73 11.16 -13.35
CA MET A 103 2.55 11.50 -14.13
C MET A 103 1.37 11.95 -13.25
N LEU A 104 1.23 11.36 -12.06
CA LEU A 104 0.07 11.56 -11.18
C LEU A 104 0.28 12.66 -10.14
N ILE A 105 1.51 12.93 -9.72
CA ILE A 105 1.79 13.77 -8.55
C ILE A 105 1.24 15.19 -8.65
N ARG A 106 1.07 15.72 -9.87
CA ARG A 106 0.45 17.03 -10.09
C ARG A 106 -1.01 17.11 -9.69
N SER A 107 -1.69 15.96 -9.57
CA SER A 107 -3.09 15.89 -9.13
C SER A 107 -3.22 15.60 -7.63
N ALA A 108 -2.10 15.45 -6.91
CA ALA A 108 -2.11 15.24 -5.47
C ALA A 108 -2.56 16.49 -4.73
N ASP A 109 -3.38 16.29 -3.69
CA ASP A 109 -3.86 17.38 -2.86
C ASP A 109 -2.80 17.77 -1.80
N PRO A 110 -2.34 19.04 -1.79
CA PRO A 110 -1.31 19.50 -0.86
C PRO A 110 -1.72 19.37 0.61
N GLU A 111 -2.97 19.65 0.95
CA GLU A 111 -3.44 19.53 2.35
C GLU A 111 -3.37 18.09 2.86
N VAL A 112 -3.49 17.11 1.96
CA VAL A 112 -3.40 15.70 2.32
C VAL A 112 -1.94 15.24 2.42
N TYR A 113 -1.13 15.47 1.39
CA TYR A 113 0.23 14.93 1.44
C TYR A 113 1.11 15.65 2.45
N ASN A 114 0.83 16.90 2.82
CA ASN A 114 1.55 17.62 3.88
C ASN A 114 1.39 16.99 5.27
N ILE A 115 0.36 16.17 5.50
CA ILE A 115 0.22 15.41 6.74
C ILE A 115 1.38 14.42 6.91
N PHE A 116 1.72 13.71 5.84
CA PHE A 116 2.77 12.69 5.90
C PHE A 116 4.11 13.11 5.27
N LEU A 117 4.15 14.18 4.49
CA LEU A 117 5.35 14.79 3.89
C LEU A 117 5.35 16.31 4.14
N PRO A 118 5.47 16.76 5.40
CA PRO A 118 5.28 18.17 5.75
C PRO A 118 6.36 19.10 5.17
N ASP A 119 7.52 18.55 4.85
CA ASP A 119 8.68 19.32 4.37
C ASP A 119 8.72 19.40 2.83
N ILE A 120 7.70 18.89 2.12
CA ILE A 120 7.69 18.77 0.66
C ILE A 120 6.50 19.52 0.07
N ASP A 121 6.77 20.43 -0.85
CA ASP A 121 5.75 21.03 -1.73
C ASP A 121 5.96 20.59 -3.19
N PHE A 122 5.19 19.61 -3.64
CA PHE A 122 5.28 19.12 -5.03
C PHE A 122 4.94 20.18 -6.09
N GLY A 123 4.35 21.31 -5.73
CA GLY A 123 4.13 22.45 -6.61
C GLY A 123 5.44 23.04 -7.13
N ASN A 124 6.50 23.02 -6.33
CA ASN A 124 7.81 23.57 -6.65
C ASN A 124 8.67 22.64 -7.50
N PHE A 125 8.38 21.35 -7.50
CA PHE A 125 9.18 20.36 -8.23
C PHE A 125 9.02 20.49 -9.76
N ARG A 126 10.11 20.27 -10.47
CA ARG A 126 10.16 20.19 -11.93
C ARG A 126 10.86 18.90 -12.36
N GLU A 127 10.53 18.40 -13.55
CA GLU A 127 11.20 17.23 -14.11
C GLU A 127 12.52 17.63 -14.75
N PHE A 128 13.57 16.91 -14.39
CA PHE A 128 14.91 17.04 -14.97
C PHE A 128 15.42 15.69 -15.47
N ASN A 129 16.29 15.72 -16.46
CA ASN A 129 17.04 14.55 -16.92
C ASN A 129 18.43 14.63 -16.32
N LYS A 130 18.77 13.70 -15.43
CA LYS A 130 20.10 13.57 -14.82
C LYS A 130 20.89 12.51 -15.59
N SER A 131 22.05 12.88 -16.10
CA SER A 131 22.97 11.93 -16.74
C SER A 131 23.54 10.98 -15.69
N VAL A 132 23.55 9.69 -15.98
CA VAL A 132 24.18 8.70 -15.11
C VAL A 132 25.67 8.65 -15.45
N GLU A 133 26.53 8.89 -14.49
CA GLU A 133 27.98 8.82 -14.66
C GLU A 133 28.39 7.47 -15.26
N GLY A 134 29.15 7.50 -16.35
CA GLY A 134 29.60 6.29 -17.06
C GLY A 134 28.56 5.60 -17.95
N SER A 135 27.35 6.15 -18.09
CA SER A 135 26.31 5.65 -19.00
C SER A 135 25.82 6.74 -19.96
N LYS A 136 25.36 6.30 -21.15
CA LYS A 136 24.65 7.19 -22.09
C LYS A 136 23.16 7.37 -21.70
N GLU A 137 22.73 6.72 -20.64
CA GLU A 137 21.35 6.78 -20.18
C GLU A 137 21.14 8.00 -19.28
N SER A 138 20.02 8.69 -19.47
CA SER A 138 19.55 9.74 -18.57
C SER A 138 18.38 9.20 -17.75
N LYS A 139 18.39 9.46 -16.45
CA LYS A 139 17.27 9.17 -15.55
C LYS A 139 16.49 10.45 -15.29
N LYS A 140 15.18 10.33 -15.30
CA LYS A 140 14.31 11.42 -14.93
C LYS A 140 14.23 11.52 -13.40
N VAL A 141 14.29 12.76 -12.91
CA VAL A 141 14.16 13.08 -11.49
C VAL A 141 13.19 14.24 -11.31
N LEU A 142 12.59 14.35 -10.15
CA LEU A 142 11.87 15.53 -9.70
C LEU A 142 12.82 16.35 -8.82
N TYR A 143 12.97 17.64 -9.12
CA TYR A 143 13.89 18.52 -8.40
C TYR A 143 13.18 19.81 -8.02
N ASP A 144 13.30 20.18 -6.74
CA ASP A 144 12.91 21.47 -6.19
C ASP A 144 14.14 22.38 -6.17
N LEU A 145 14.11 23.43 -6.99
CA LEU A 145 15.22 24.37 -7.12
C LEU A 145 15.37 25.31 -5.91
N GLU A 146 14.28 25.54 -5.17
CA GLU A 146 14.30 26.45 -4.03
C GLU A 146 14.87 25.79 -2.78
N ASN A 147 14.51 24.52 -2.56
CA ASN A 147 14.90 23.75 -1.37
C ASN A 147 16.04 22.76 -1.66
N GLU A 148 16.53 22.69 -2.90
CA GLU A 148 17.61 21.77 -3.33
C GLU A 148 17.29 20.29 -3.07
N ILE A 149 16.00 19.91 -3.12
CA ILE A 149 15.54 18.55 -2.87
C ILE A 149 15.39 17.79 -4.19
N GLU A 150 16.05 16.63 -4.29
CA GLU A 150 15.90 15.69 -5.39
C GLU A 150 15.07 14.48 -4.97
N ILE A 151 13.99 14.20 -5.70
CA ILE A 151 13.26 12.94 -5.61
C ILE A 151 13.54 12.14 -6.86
N ASN A 152 14.42 11.16 -6.73
CA ASN A 152 14.70 10.14 -7.73
C ASN A 152 13.89 8.87 -7.45
N GLU A 153 14.06 7.87 -8.31
CA GLU A 153 13.35 6.59 -8.19
C GLU A 153 13.58 5.90 -6.83
N GLN A 154 14.78 6.00 -6.27
CA GLN A 154 15.13 5.37 -5.01
C GLN A 154 14.44 6.06 -3.82
N VAL A 155 14.46 7.38 -3.77
CA VAL A 155 13.73 8.18 -2.76
C VAL A 155 12.24 7.91 -2.83
N TYR A 156 11.68 7.87 -4.05
CA TYR A 156 10.29 7.51 -4.25
C TYR A 156 9.95 6.12 -3.68
N TYR A 157 10.81 5.11 -3.89
CA TYR A 157 10.56 3.78 -3.34
C TYR A 157 10.56 3.76 -1.81
N HIS A 158 11.41 4.55 -1.16
CA HIS A 158 11.35 4.70 0.29
C HIS A 158 10.02 5.29 0.74
N ILE A 159 9.58 6.38 0.12
CA ILE A 159 8.28 7.02 0.42
C ILE A 159 7.13 6.03 0.18
N SER A 160 7.06 5.44 -1.00
CA SER A 160 5.99 4.54 -1.39
C SER A 160 5.89 3.31 -0.48
N GLN A 161 7.01 2.62 -0.23
CA GLN A 161 7.00 1.41 0.58
C GLN A 161 6.76 1.70 2.06
N TYR A 162 7.25 2.84 2.58
CA TYR A 162 6.92 3.25 3.94
C TYR A 162 5.41 3.45 4.10
N LEU A 163 4.79 4.24 3.21
CA LEU A 163 3.34 4.47 3.23
C LEU A 163 2.54 3.18 3.00
N ARG A 164 2.99 2.28 2.12
CA ARG A 164 2.38 0.95 1.93
C ARG A 164 2.37 0.15 3.24
N ASN A 165 3.45 0.21 4.02
CA ASN A 165 3.52 -0.46 5.32
C ASN A 165 2.60 0.21 6.35
N VAL A 166 2.61 1.55 6.45
CA VAL A 166 1.74 2.30 7.38
C VAL A 166 0.27 1.99 7.15
N PHE A 167 -0.17 1.99 5.89
CA PHE A 167 -1.57 1.79 5.50
C PHE A 167 -1.93 0.33 5.23
N ASN A 168 -0.97 -0.58 5.28
CA ASN A 168 -1.15 -1.99 4.91
C ASN A 168 -1.74 -2.15 3.49
N ILE A 169 -1.28 -1.36 2.53
CA ILE A 169 -1.70 -1.36 1.13
C ILE A 169 -0.55 -1.90 0.27
N PHE A 170 -0.69 -3.11 -0.23
CA PHE A 170 0.31 -3.76 -1.07
C PHE A 170 -0.34 -4.12 -2.43
N PRO A 171 -0.24 -3.24 -3.43
CA PRO A 171 -0.85 -3.50 -4.73
C PRO A 171 -0.21 -4.71 -5.41
N GLU A 172 -1.05 -5.54 -6.04
CA GLU A 172 -0.61 -6.72 -6.77
C GLU A 172 0.27 -6.31 -7.96
N GLU A 173 1.36 -7.07 -8.19
CA GLU A 173 2.23 -6.90 -9.35
C GLU A 173 1.94 -7.99 -10.39
N LYS A 174 1.50 -7.59 -11.59
CA LYS A 174 1.24 -8.50 -12.72
C LYS A 174 1.95 -8.02 -13.96
N PHE A 175 3.05 -8.67 -14.27
CA PHE A 175 3.83 -8.40 -15.47
C PHE A 175 3.87 -9.62 -16.39
N THR A 176 3.76 -9.40 -17.69
CA THR A 176 3.84 -10.47 -18.70
C THR A 176 4.31 -9.92 -20.03
N ASP A 177 5.15 -10.67 -20.72
CA ASP A 177 5.59 -10.33 -22.08
C ASP A 177 4.59 -10.85 -23.15
N SER A 178 3.64 -11.71 -22.76
CA SER A 178 2.63 -12.25 -23.65
C SER A 178 1.56 -11.22 -23.99
N LYS A 179 1.44 -10.85 -25.27
CA LYS A 179 0.38 -9.96 -25.77
C LYS A 179 -1.01 -10.50 -25.44
N PHE A 180 -1.23 -11.80 -25.61
CA PHE A 180 -2.50 -12.46 -25.30
C PHE A 180 -2.88 -12.32 -23.81
N LEU A 181 -1.93 -12.52 -22.89
CA LEU A 181 -2.20 -12.34 -21.46
C LEU A 181 -2.47 -10.89 -21.12
N LYS A 182 -1.78 -9.93 -21.74
CA LYS A 182 -2.06 -8.50 -21.56
C LYS A 182 -3.49 -8.16 -21.95
N GLU A 183 -3.92 -8.59 -23.15
CA GLU A 183 -5.29 -8.36 -23.63
C GLU A 183 -6.33 -9.00 -22.72
N ASN A 184 -6.06 -10.20 -22.19
CA ASN A 184 -6.93 -10.86 -21.22
C ASN A 184 -7.05 -10.08 -19.90
N TYR A 185 -5.94 -9.57 -19.35
CA TYR A 185 -5.98 -8.74 -18.16
C TYR A 185 -6.82 -7.48 -18.39
N ILE A 186 -6.60 -6.78 -19.48
CA ILE A 186 -7.36 -5.57 -19.83
C ILE A 186 -8.86 -5.87 -20.02
N SER A 187 -9.18 -6.97 -20.72
CA SER A 187 -10.56 -7.39 -20.92
C SER A 187 -11.27 -7.71 -19.60
N LYS A 188 -10.56 -8.37 -18.68
CA LYS A 188 -11.07 -8.67 -17.35
C LYS A 188 -11.34 -7.37 -16.56
N ASP A 189 -10.38 -6.44 -16.55
CA ASP A 189 -10.49 -5.18 -15.83
C ASP A 189 -11.65 -4.33 -16.35
N ARG A 190 -11.84 -4.25 -17.68
CA ARG A 190 -12.98 -3.57 -18.31
C ARG A 190 -14.31 -4.17 -17.86
N ARG A 191 -14.38 -5.51 -17.81
CA ARG A 191 -15.58 -6.21 -17.33
C ARG A 191 -15.86 -5.91 -15.86
N GLU A 192 -14.85 -5.94 -15.02
CA GLU A 192 -14.97 -5.63 -13.59
C GLU A 192 -15.41 -4.19 -13.37
N LEU A 193 -14.83 -3.22 -14.11
CA LEU A 193 -15.23 -1.82 -14.09
C LEU A 193 -16.73 -1.67 -14.45
N LYS A 194 -17.17 -2.29 -15.54
CA LYS A 194 -18.55 -2.25 -15.97
C LYS A 194 -19.51 -2.83 -14.91
N ILE A 195 -19.16 -3.96 -14.30
CA ILE A 195 -19.95 -4.57 -13.22
C ILE A 195 -20.04 -3.61 -12.02
N ARG A 196 -18.93 -2.95 -11.68
CA ARG A 196 -18.90 -1.96 -10.58
C ARG A 196 -19.80 -0.77 -10.87
N GLU A 197 -19.75 -0.22 -12.08
CA GLU A 197 -20.60 0.88 -12.51
C GLU A 197 -22.08 0.49 -12.49
N GLU A 198 -22.43 -0.70 -12.95
CA GLU A 198 -23.81 -1.22 -12.90
C GLU A 198 -24.32 -1.38 -11.44
N LYS A 199 -23.47 -1.87 -10.54
CA LYS A 199 -23.80 -1.98 -9.11
C LYS A 199 -23.98 -0.61 -8.47
N LYS A 200 -23.12 0.35 -8.83
CA LYS A 200 -23.22 1.74 -8.36
C LYS A 200 -24.54 2.38 -8.82
N ALA A 201 -24.88 2.23 -10.10
CA ALA A 201 -26.12 2.75 -10.65
C ALA A 201 -27.40 2.14 -9.98
N LYS A 202 -27.27 0.91 -9.45
CA LYS A 202 -28.34 0.22 -8.71
C LYS A 202 -28.34 0.53 -7.20
N GLY A 203 -27.44 1.39 -6.70
CA GLY A 203 -27.30 1.67 -5.27
C GLY A 203 -26.85 0.45 -4.45
N GLN A 204 -26.19 -0.53 -5.09
CA GLN A 204 -25.73 -1.76 -4.45
C GLN A 204 -24.28 -1.70 -3.96
N LEU A 205 -23.60 -0.57 -4.17
CA LEU A 205 -22.28 -0.28 -3.62
C LEU A 205 -22.45 0.76 -2.53
N ASP A 206 -22.07 0.39 -1.32
CA ASP A 206 -21.89 1.36 -0.24
C ASP A 206 -20.54 2.07 -0.50
N GLU A 207 -20.62 3.31 -0.96
CA GLU A 207 -19.45 4.14 -1.28
C GLU A 207 -19.17 5.19 -0.20
N ASP A 208 -19.94 5.18 0.89
CA ASP A 208 -19.85 6.28 1.85
C ASP A 208 -18.59 6.24 2.70
N SER A 209 -18.14 5.08 3.14
CA SER A 209 -16.88 4.93 3.86
C SER A 209 -16.41 3.48 3.89
N ASN A 210 -15.12 3.26 3.57
CA ASN A 210 -14.47 1.95 3.74
C ASN A 210 -13.99 1.75 5.18
N ILE A 211 -13.56 2.82 5.87
CA ILE A 211 -13.02 2.74 7.22
C ILE A 211 -14.10 2.67 8.30
N LEU A 212 -15.30 3.17 8.04
CA LEU A 212 -16.39 3.22 9.02
C LEU A 212 -16.76 1.82 9.56
N SER A 213 -16.85 0.84 8.68
CA SER A 213 -17.19 -0.53 9.07
C SER A 213 -16.12 -1.15 9.99
N PHE A 214 -14.83 -0.85 9.75
CA PHE A 214 -13.74 -1.29 10.63
C PHE A 214 -13.78 -0.57 11.97
N ILE A 215 -13.96 0.76 11.97
CA ILE A 215 -14.11 1.55 13.20
C ILE A 215 -15.29 1.04 14.01
N SER A 216 -16.46 0.89 13.40
CA SER A 216 -17.68 0.41 14.06
C SER A 216 -17.48 -1.01 14.61
N GLY A 217 -16.92 -1.90 13.79
CA GLY A 217 -16.63 -3.27 14.20
C GLY A 217 -15.69 -3.33 15.40
N CYS A 218 -14.61 -2.57 15.37
CA CYS A 218 -13.64 -2.51 16.47
C CYS A 218 -14.24 -1.92 17.75
N VAL A 219 -14.87 -0.75 17.68
CA VAL A 219 -15.41 -0.06 18.86
C VAL A 219 -16.50 -0.89 19.57
N ASN A 220 -17.28 -1.65 18.82
CA ASN A 220 -18.31 -2.52 19.40
C ASN A 220 -17.78 -3.90 19.81
N HIS A 221 -16.49 -4.22 19.56
CA HIS A 221 -15.89 -5.47 19.97
C HIS A 221 -15.42 -5.41 21.43
N PRO A 222 -15.79 -6.37 22.31
CA PRO A 222 -15.44 -6.32 23.73
C PRO A 222 -13.94 -6.31 24.04
N GLY A 223 -13.12 -6.84 23.12
CA GLY A 223 -11.66 -6.89 23.25
C GLY A 223 -10.93 -5.66 22.72
N PHE A 224 -11.64 -4.70 22.14
CA PHE A 224 -11.00 -3.49 21.62
C PHE A 224 -10.80 -2.46 22.75
N LYS A 225 -9.59 -1.91 22.84
CA LYS A 225 -9.21 -1.10 24.02
C LYS A 225 -9.48 0.40 23.88
N TYR A 226 -9.67 0.92 22.63
CA TYR A 226 -9.85 2.35 22.39
C TYR A 226 -11.33 2.73 22.34
N LYS A 227 -11.66 3.86 22.98
CA LYS A 227 -12.97 4.50 22.85
C LYS A 227 -13.03 5.32 21.57
N THR A 228 -14.24 5.60 21.10
CA THR A 228 -14.46 6.44 19.90
C THR A 228 -13.77 7.80 20.02
N SER A 229 -13.73 8.41 21.24
CA SER A 229 -13.07 9.67 21.48
C SER A 229 -11.53 9.63 21.37
N GLU A 230 -10.94 8.45 21.53
CA GLU A 230 -9.49 8.23 21.50
C GLU A 230 -9.02 7.88 20.08
N LEU A 231 -9.90 7.31 19.25
CA LEU A 231 -9.54 6.78 17.93
C LEU A 231 -8.91 7.81 17.00
N LYS A 232 -9.31 9.09 17.09
CA LYS A 232 -8.70 10.14 16.26
C LYS A 232 -7.20 10.32 16.51
N GLN A 233 -6.72 9.95 17.69
CA GLN A 233 -5.31 10.06 18.09
C GLN A 233 -4.52 8.77 17.83
N VAL A 234 -5.18 7.70 17.42
CA VAL A 234 -4.54 6.42 17.12
C VAL A 234 -3.86 6.49 15.77
N GLY A 235 -2.58 6.10 15.71
CA GLY A 235 -1.85 5.99 14.45
C GLY A 235 -2.48 4.99 13.49
N VAL A 236 -2.42 5.28 12.20
CA VAL A 236 -3.03 4.40 11.18
C VAL A 236 -2.46 2.99 11.22
N PHE A 237 -1.14 2.84 11.37
CA PHE A 237 -0.50 1.52 11.49
C PHE A 237 -1.00 0.76 12.72
N GLU A 238 -1.03 1.41 13.88
CA GLU A 238 -1.52 0.83 15.14
C GLU A 238 -2.99 0.39 15.04
N PHE A 239 -3.82 1.20 14.37
CA PHE A 239 -5.22 0.84 14.12
C PHE A 239 -5.34 -0.44 13.27
N TRP A 240 -4.64 -0.52 12.15
CA TRP A 240 -4.68 -1.71 11.29
C TRP A 240 -4.07 -2.94 11.95
N ASP A 241 -3.01 -2.78 12.75
CA ASP A 241 -2.49 -3.88 13.57
C ASP A 241 -3.55 -4.36 14.58
N SER A 242 -4.26 -3.43 15.23
CA SER A 242 -5.34 -3.78 16.17
C SER A 242 -6.48 -4.53 15.49
N VAL A 243 -6.90 -4.13 14.28
CA VAL A 243 -7.91 -4.86 13.49
C VAL A 243 -7.46 -6.28 13.21
N LYS A 244 -6.24 -6.47 12.70
CA LYS A 244 -5.68 -7.80 12.43
C LYS A 244 -5.54 -8.64 13.70
N ARG A 245 -5.09 -8.02 14.79
CA ARG A 245 -4.91 -8.69 16.07
C ARG A 245 -6.23 -9.19 16.66
N LEU A 246 -7.31 -8.41 16.53
CA LEU A 246 -8.64 -8.86 16.92
C LEU A 246 -9.09 -10.08 16.10
N GLN A 247 -8.88 -10.07 14.78
CA GLN A 247 -9.21 -11.21 13.92
C GLN A 247 -8.43 -12.49 14.31
N VAL A 248 -7.13 -12.32 14.60
CA VAL A 248 -6.29 -13.44 15.08
C VAL A 248 -6.78 -13.93 16.45
N TYR A 249 -7.11 -13.04 17.37
CA TYR A 249 -7.62 -13.38 18.68
C TYR A 249 -8.94 -14.16 18.61
N GLU A 250 -9.91 -13.69 17.84
CA GLU A 250 -11.20 -14.38 17.67
C GLU A 250 -11.04 -15.74 17.01
N SER A 251 -10.24 -15.85 15.95
CA SER A 251 -10.01 -17.11 15.26
C SER A 251 -9.29 -18.13 16.15
N THR A 252 -8.28 -17.70 16.91
CA THR A 252 -7.57 -18.57 17.85
C THR A 252 -8.45 -19.00 19.02
N THR A 253 -9.29 -18.09 19.53
CA THR A 253 -10.25 -18.40 20.60
C THR A 253 -11.31 -19.41 20.13
N ALA A 254 -11.84 -19.22 18.91
CA ALA A 254 -12.80 -20.17 18.33
C ALA A 254 -12.16 -21.55 18.13
N LEU A 255 -10.91 -21.59 17.64
CA LEU A 255 -10.15 -22.85 17.48
C LEU A 255 -9.94 -23.56 18.82
N GLN A 256 -9.49 -22.84 19.86
CA GLN A 256 -9.29 -23.39 21.20
C GLN A 256 -10.59 -23.95 21.78
N ARG A 257 -11.71 -23.22 21.66
CA ARG A 257 -13.03 -23.73 22.11
C ARG A 257 -13.44 -24.99 21.36
N GLY A 258 -13.19 -25.06 20.03
CA GLY A 258 -13.43 -26.27 19.24
C GLY A 258 -12.60 -27.45 19.70
N MET A 259 -11.31 -27.24 20.02
CA MET A 259 -10.42 -28.27 20.54
C MET A 259 -10.90 -28.80 21.92
N TYR A 260 -11.27 -27.90 22.83
CA TYR A 260 -11.74 -28.30 24.18
C TYR A 260 -13.12 -28.93 24.18
N SER A 261 -13.94 -28.71 23.16
CA SER A 261 -15.25 -29.36 23.04
C SER A 261 -15.16 -30.85 22.71
N GLY A 262 -14.01 -31.32 22.24
CA GLY A 262 -13.80 -32.73 21.85
C GLY A 262 -14.44 -33.11 20.50
N PHE A 263 -15.11 -32.18 19.82
CA PHE A 263 -15.75 -32.45 18.52
C PHE A 263 -14.84 -32.19 17.31
N MET A 264 -13.65 -31.61 17.52
CA MET A 264 -12.74 -31.23 16.46
C MET A 264 -11.58 -32.22 16.33
N ASP A 265 -11.25 -32.63 15.10
CA ASP A 265 -10.01 -33.36 14.85
C ASP A 265 -8.80 -32.41 15.00
N THR A 266 -7.98 -32.69 16.00
CA THR A 266 -6.82 -31.88 16.37
C THR A 266 -5.50 -32.32 15.74
N LYS A 267 -5.50 -33.41 14.95
CA LYS A 267 -4.27 -34.06 14.44
C LYS A 267 -3.41 -33.13 13.57
N ASN A 268 -4.04 -32.21 12.88
CA ASN A 268 -3.35 -31.25 11.94
C ASN A 268 -3.20 -29.84 12.51
N ILE A 269 -3.61 -29.59 13.74
CA ILE A 269 -3.53 -28.27 14.37
C ILE A 269 -2.16 -28.13 15.03
N LYS A 270 -1.44 -27.09 14.61
CA LYS A 270 -0.12 -26.77 15.15
C LYS A 270 -0.22 -25.78 16.32
N PRO A 271 0.75 -25.75 17.26
CA PRO A 271 0.77 -24.77 18.35
C PRO A 271 0.67 -23.32 17.90
N GLU A 272 1.26 -22.97 16.77
CA GLU A 272 1.19 -21.64 16.17
C GLU A 272 -0.21 -21.23 15.70
N ASP A 273 -1.10 -22.20 15.41
CA ASP A 273 -2.45 -21.90 14.93
C ASP A 273 -3.35 -21.31 16.02
N TYR A 274 -3.08 -21.66 17.29
CA TYR A 274 -3.83 -21.15 18.45
C TYR A 274 -3.02 -20.17 19.33
N ASN A 275 -1.91 -19.65 18.80
CA ASN A 275 -1.14 -18.60 19.44
C ASN A 275 -1.60 -17.21 18.93
N PHE A 276 -2.38 -16.49 19.75
CA PHE A 276 -2.83 -15.14 19.37
C PHE A 276 -1.72 -14.09 19.37
N MET A 277 -0.56 -14.39 19.98
CA MET A 277 0.63 -13.50 19.96
C MET A 277 1.57 -13.76 18.77
N LYS A 278 1.18 -14.66 17.85
CA LYS A 278 1.99 -14.90 16.65
C LYS A 278 2.18 -13.63 15.83
N PRO A 279 3.29 -13.50 15.08
CA PRO A 279 3.48 -12.40 14.13
C PRO A 279 2.31 -12.30 13.12
N ILE A 280 1.92 -11.08 12.75
CA ILE A 280 0.83 -10.79 11.81
C ILE A 280 1.32 -9.87 10.69
#